data_f83ef605a2d5a0057ad240eb1450cb5f
#
_entry.id   f83ef605a2d5a0057ad240eb1450cb5f
#
_cell.length_a   1.000
_cell.length_b   1.000
_cell.length_c   1.000
_cell.angle_alpha   90.00
_cell.angle_beta   90.00
_cell.angle_gamma   90.00
#
_symmetry.space_group_name_H-M   'P 1'
#
loop_
_entity.id
_entity.type
_entity.pdbx_description
1 polymer ?
#
loop_
_entity_poly.entity_id
_entity_poly.type
_entity_poly.pdbx_seq_one_letter_code
_entity_poly.pdbx_strand_id
1 'polypeptide(L)'
;MSVRKEKILSLAGINHENKSKEELQSYFSKALNNGMHGLCFSPYEEGQQPGDIITEEQIRRRMEIIKPYTKWIRSFSCTDGNELIPKIAHEYGIKTLVGAWLGSDDEINKKEVANLIKIAKEGYVDIAAVGNEVMYRGDLTEEE
;
A
#
# COMPACT_ATOMS: atom_id res chain seq x y z
N MET A 1 23.79 17.37 16.56
CA MET A 1 23.01 16.65 15.53
C MET A 1 22.83 15.19 15.97
N SER A 2 21.68 14.55 15.76
CA SER A 2 21.49 13.17 16.22
C SER A 2 22.27 12.19 15.33
N VAL A 3 22.98 11.23 15.94
CA VAL A 3 23.71 10.14 15.23
C VAL A 3 22.80 9.42 14.22
N ARG A 4 21.50 9.33 14.51
CA ARG A 4 20.50 8.75 13.60
C ARG A 4 20.32 9.60 12.33
N LYS A 5 20.32 10.94 12.46
CA LYS A 5 20.20 11.87 11.32
C LYS A 5 21.40 11.79 10.38
N GLU A 6 22.60 11.76 10.94
CA GLU A 6 23.85 11.63 10.16
C GLU A 6 23.90 10.28 9.41
N LYS A 7 23.47 9.20 10.06
CA LYS A 7 23.42 7.88 9.42
C LYS A 7 22.40 7.82 8.28
N ILE A 8 21.22 8.43 8.43
CA ILE A 8 20.20 8.50 7.37
C ILE A 8 20.71 9.33 6.19
N LEU A 9 21.31 10.47 6.45
CA LEU A 9 21.89 11.34 5.40
C LEU A 9 23.02 10.64 4.65
N SER A 10 23.88 9.89 5.35
CA SER A 10 24.96 9.13 4.71
C SER A 10 24.44 7.99 3.81
N LEU A 11 23.33 7.37 4.18
CA LEU A 11 22.69 6.31 3.39
C LEU A 11 21.93 6.89 2.18
N ALA A 12 21.32 8.06 2.32
CA ALA A 12 20.60 8.73 1.24
C ALA A 12 21.54 9.34 0.18
N GLY A 13 22.83 9.56 0.51
CA GLY A 13 23.81 10.16 -0.40
C GLY A 13 23.55 11.61 -0.79
N ILE A 14 22.47 12.23 -0.30
CA ILE A 14 22.04 13.58 -0.65
C ILE A 14 21.63 14.32 0.62
N ASN A 15 22.27 15.49 0.85
CA ASN A 15 21.83 16.41 1.89
C ASN A 15 20.87 17.44 1.31
N HIS A 16 19.65 17.48 1.82
CA HIS A 16 18.59 18.39 1.39
C HIS A 16 18.45 19.65 2.24
N GLU A 17 19.20 19.78 3.36
CA GLU A 17 19.00 20.84 4.35
C GLU A 17 19.20 22.27 3.80
N ASN A 18 20.09 22.42 2.82
CA ASN A 18 20.45 23.73 2.24
C ASN A 18 19.93 23.94 0.82
N LYS A 19 18.95 23.12 0.37
CA LYS A 19 18.38 23.25 -0.97
C LYS A 19 17.25 24.26 -0.98
N SER A 20 17.16 25.03 -2.06
CA SER A 20 16.02 25.91 -2.30
C SER A 20 14.74 25.11 -2.56
N LYS A 21 13.60 25.76 -2.44
CA LYS A 21 12.29 25.16 -2.77
C LYS A 21 12.26 24.62 -4.21
N GLU A 22 12.81 25.39 -5.14
CA GLU A 22 12.86 25.05 -6.57
C GLU A 22 13.73 23.81 -6.83
N GLU A 23 14.89 23.72 -6.14
CA GLU A 23 15.75 22.54 -6.20
C GLU A 23 15.02 21.29 -5.64
N LEU A 24 14.35 21.42 -4.49
CA LEU A 24 13.57 20.33 -3.91
C LEU A 24 12.43 19.90 -4.81
N GLN A 25 11.70 20.84 -5.43
CA GLN A 25 10.65 20.54 -6.40
C GLN A 25 11.21 19.81 -7.63
N SER A 26 12.39 20.21 -8.12
CA SER A 26 13.06 19.54 -9.24
C SER A 26 13.42 18.09 -8.90
N TYR A 27 13.97 17.84 -7.70
CA TYR A 27 14.29 16.49 -7.23
C TYR A 27 13.04 15.63 -7.10
N PHE A 28 11.99 16.17 -6.50
CA PHE A 28 10.73 15.48 -6.33
C PHE A 28 10.07 15.13 -7.68
N SER A 29 10.05 16.10 -8.61
CA SER A 29 9.51 15.87 -9.95
C SER A 29 10.29 14.79 -10.72
N LYS A 30 11.62 14.76 -10.59
CA LYS A 30 12.44 13.70 -11.19
C LYS A 30 12.12 12.33 -10.60
N ALA A 31 11.96 12.25 -9.27
CA ALA A 31 11.60 10.99 -8.60
C ALA A 31 10.23 10.49 -9.05
N LEU A 32 9.23 11.37 -9.14
CA LEU A 32 7.90 11.03 -9.63
C LEU A 32 7.94 10.58 -11.10
N ASN A 33 8.61 11.34 -11.97
CA ASN A 33 8.65 11.05 -13.41
C ASN A 33 9.43 9.77 -13.73
N ASN A 34 10.42 9.39 -12.90
CA ASN A 34 11.12 8.11 -13.02
C ASN A 34 10.27 6.92 -12.55
N GLY A 35 9.18 7.19 -11.86
CA GLY A 35 8.32 6.19 -11.23
C GLY A 35 8.93 5.63 -9.95
N MET A 36 8.16 5.66 -8.88
CA MET A 36 8.53 5.02 -7.61
C MET A 36 8.44 3.51 -7.73
N HIS A 37 9.22 2.79 -6.92
CA HIS A 37 9.14 1.33 -6.87
C HIS A 37 7.72 0.88 -6.49
N GLY A 38 7.18 1.44 -5.42
CA GLY A 38 5.85 1.10 -4.93
C GLY A 38 5.28 2.14 -3.97
N LEU A 39 3.97 2.11 -3.82
CA LEU A 39 3.20 2.93 -2.90
C LEU A 39 2.28 2.06 -2.03
N CYS A 40 2.11 2.43 -0.78
CA CYS A 40 0.96 1.98 -0.01
C CYS A 40 -0.29 2.66 -0.56
N PHE A 41 -1.28 1.86 -0.90
CA PHE A 41 -2.50 2.31 -1.56
C PHE A 41 -3.71 2.11 -0.65
N SER A 42 -4.36 3.21 -0.33
CA SER A 42 -5.63 3.24 0.38
C SER A 42 -6.60 4.08 -0.45
N PRO A 43 -7.70 3.51 -0.94
CA PRO A 43 -8.63 4.21 -1.82
C PRO A 43 -9.67 5.06 -1.08
N TYR A 44 -9.67 5.10 0.25
CA TYR A 44 -10.65 5.84 1.04
C TYR A 44 -10.67 7.32 0.69
N GLU A 45 -11.85 7.91 0.71
CA GLU A 45 -12.11 9.32 0.50
C GLU A 45 -12.39 10.04 1.82
N GLU A 46 -12.50 11.36 1.77
CA GLU A 46 -12.83 12.16 2.95
C GLU A 46 -14.14 11.67 3.58
N GLY A 47 -14.11 11.42 4.87
CA GLY A 47 -15.23 10.88 5.64
C GLY A 47 -15.38 9.37 5.63
N GLN A 48 -14.58 8.64 4.84
CA GLN A 48 -14.55 7.17 4.85
C GLN A 48 -13.47 6.64 5.80
N GLN A 49 -13.73 5.45 6.34
CA GLN A 49 -12.83 4.74 7.25
C GLN A 49 -12.82 3.23 6.95
N PRO A 50 -11.88 2.46 7.49
CA PRO A 50 -11.89 1.00 7.41
C PRO A 50 -13.23 0.41 7.88
N GLY A 51 -13.81 -0.49 7.07
CA GLY A 51 -15.16 -1.04 7.23
C GLY A 51 -16.22 -0.41 6.33
N ASP A 52 -15.93 0.77 5.73
CA ASP A 52 -16.81 1.33 4.70
C ASP A 52 -16.60 0.62 3.36
N ILE A 53 -17.69 0.41 2.64
CA ILE A 53 -17.65 -0.24 1.32
C ILE A 53 -17.01 0.69 0.29
N ILE A 54 -15.97 0.19 -0.36
CA ILE A 54 -15.26 0.90 -1.43
C ILE A 54 -15.75 0.41 -2.78
N THR A 55 -16.11 1.34 -3.67
CA THR A 55 -16.61 1.00 -5.00
C THR A 55 -15.48 0.81 -6.02
N GLU A 56 -15.72 0.01 -7.04
CA GLU A 56 -14.80 -0.17 -8.16
C GLU A 56 -14.46 1.17 -8.84
N GLU A 57 -15.44 2.04 -9.04
CA GLU A 57 -15.24 3.35 -9.64
C GLU A 57 -14.30 4.22 -8.82
N GLN A 58 -14.44 4.21 -7.50
CA GLN A 58 -13.55 4.93 -6.57
C GLN A 58 -12.11 4.42 -6.69
N ILE A 59 -11.92 3.09 -6.72
CA ILE A 59 -10.60 2.48 -6.87
C ILE A 59 -9.98 2.89 -8.22
N ARG A 60 -10.73 2.81 -9.31
CA ARG A 60 -10.27 3.18 -10.66
C ARG A 60 -9.85 4.64 -10.74
N ARG A 61 -10.65 5.54 -10.21
CA ARG A 61 -10.32 6.97 -10.16
C ARG A 61 -9.02 7.24 -9.42
N ARG A 62 -8.78 6.57 -8.28
CA ARG A 62 -7.53 6.68 -7.52
C ARG A 62 -6.36 6.06 -8.26
N MET A 63 -6.59 4.92 -8.93
CA MET A 63 -5.57 4.22 -9.70
C MET A 63 -5.06 5.06 -10.88
N GLU A 64 -5.96 5.76 -11.58
CA GLU A 64 -5.59 6.68 -12.66
C GLU A 64 -4.59 7.76 -12.19
N ILE A 65 -4.75 8.26 -10.96
CA ILE A 65 -3.87 9.29 -10.42
C ILE A 65 -2.46 8.74 -10.17
N ILE A 66 -2.33 7.53 -9.63
CA ILE A 66 -1.03 6.97 -9.22
C ILE A 66 -0.30 6.20 -10.32
N LYS A 67 -1.04 5.68 -11.32
CA LYS A 67 -0.50 4.86 -12.41
C LYS A 67 0.78 5.42 -13.05
N PRO A 68 0.91 6.73 -13.36
CA PRO A 68 2.13 7.25 -13.98
C PRO A 68 3.36 7.22 -13.05
N TYR A 69 3.18 7.04 -11.76
CA TYR A 69 4.19 7.31 -10.74
C TYR A 69 4.66 6.07 -9.99
N THR A 70 4.04 4.91 -10.18
CA THR A 70 4.40 3.71 -9.41
C THR A 70 4.35 2.43 -10.26
N LYS A 71 5.19 1.46 -9.88
CA LYS A 71 5.22 0.12 -10.50
C LYS A 71 4.53 -0.93 -9.64
N TRP A 72 4.41 -0.66 -8.33
CA TRP A 72 3.81 -1.55 -7.35
C TRP A 72 2.86 -0.78 -6.45
N ILE A 73 1.84 -1.46 -5.98
CA ILE A 73 1.04 -1.00 -4.84
C ILE A 73 1.01 -2.07 -3.75
N ARG A 74 0.85 -1.62 -2.51
CA ARG A 74 0.50 -2.45 -1.37
C ARG A 74 -0.92 -2.09 -0.91
N SER A 75 -1.83 -3.09 -0.92
CA SER A 75 -3.12 -3.02 -0.25
C SER A 75 -3.07 -3.74 1.10
N PHE A 76 -4.06 -3.52 1.96
CA PHE A 76 -4.01 -3.97 3.36
C PHE A 76 -5.14 -4.90 3.75
N SER A 77 -6.21 -4.99 2.96
CA SER A 77 -7.40 -5.79 3.24
C SER A 77 -7.92 -6.44 1.95
N CYS A 78 -8.68 -7.51 2.11
CA CYS A 78 -9.36 -8.25 1.05
C CYS A 78 -10.88 -8.31 1.28
N THR A 79 -11.46 -7.37 2.05
CA THR A 79 -12.90 -7.23 2.29
C THR A 79 -13.37 -5.80 1.99
N ASP A 80 -14.67 -5.56 2.05
CA ASP A 80 -15.32 -4.25 1.93
C ASP A 80 -14.99 -3.49 0.63
N GLY A 81 -14.79 -4.24 -0.49
CA GLY A 81 -14.43 -3.69 -1.78
C GLY A 81 -12.92 -3.64 -2.03
N ASN A 82 -12.07 -3.78 -0.99
CA ASN A 82 -10.61 -3.79 -1.15
C ASN A 82 -10.12 -5.00 -1.97
N GLU A 83 -10.90 -6.10 -2.00
CA GLU A 83 -10.62 -7.30 -2.81
C GLU A 83 -10.60 -7.02 -4.33
N LEU A 84 -11.16 -5.88 -4.78
CA LEU A 84 -11.14 -5.46 -6.17
C LEU A 84 -9.82 -4.78 -6.56
N ILE A 85 -9.08 -4.22 -5.59
CA ILE A 85 -7.85 -3.45 -5.83
C ILE A 85 -6.82 -4.22 -6.64
N PRO A 86 -6.48 -5.49 -6.32
CA PRO A 86 -5.43 -6.21 -7.04
C PRO A 86 -5.74 -6.43 -8.52
N LYS A 87 -6.98 -6.81 -8.83
CA LYS A 87 -7.43 -6.99 -10.21
C LYS A 87 -7.34 -5.68 -10.99
N ILE A 88 -7.86 -4.59 -10.43
CA ILE A 88 -7.83 -3.28 -11.07
C ILE A 88 -6.38 -2.82 -11.27
N ALA A 89 -5.49 -3.00 -10.28
CA ALA A 89 -4.08 -2.66 -10.43
C ALA A 89 -3.42 -3.38 -11.61
N HIS A 90 -3.69 -4.68 -11.78
CA HIS A 90 -3.17 -5.46 -12.91
C HIS A 90 -3.71 -4.97 -14.26
N GLU A 91 -4.96 -4.52 -14.35
CA GLU A 91 -5.51 -3.90 -15.56
C GLU A 91 -4.74 -2.62 -15.95
N TYR A 92 -4.17 -1.93 -14.98
CA TYR A 92 -3.32 -0.75 -15.19
C TYR A 92 -1.83 -1.08 -15.35
N GLY A 93 -1.45 -2.36 -15.32
CA GLY A 93 -0.06 -2.81 -15.43
C GLY A 93 0.77 -2.60 -14.16
N ILE A 94 0.12 -2.43 -13.01
CA ILE A 94 0.74 -2.23 -11.71
C ILE A 94 0.77 -3.57 -10.97
N LYS A 95 1.93 -3.92 -10.43
CA LYS A 95 2.11 -5.11 -9.58
C LYS A 95 1.60 -4.90 -8.17
N THR A 96 1.27 -6.00 -7.48
CA THR A 96 0.57 -5.94 -6.20
C THR A 96 1.28 -6.71 -5.08
N LEU A 97 1.38 -6.09 -3.92
CA LEU A 97 1.54 -6.74 -2.64
C LEU A 97 0.18 -6.64 -1.93
N VAL A 98 -0.52 -7.77 -1.82
CA VAL A 98 -1.90 -7.82 -1.30
C VAL A 98 -1.88 -8.29 0.14
N GLY A 99 -2.43 -7.48 1.04
CA GLY A 99 -2.55 -7.78 2.45
C GLY A 99 -3.91 -8.34 2.82
N ALA A 100 -3.94 -9.40 3.64
CA ALA A 100 -5.11 -9.79 4.42
C ALA A 100 -5.00 -9.11 5.79
N TRP A 101 -6.00 -8.32 6.17
CA TRP A 101 -6.03 -7.68 7.47
C TRP A 101 -6.52 -8.65 8.53
N LEU A 102 -5.63 -9.05 9.43
CA LEU A 102 -6.00 -9.87 10.58
C LEU A 102 -6.20 -8.99 11.81
N GLY A 103 -7.29 -9.20 12.51
CA GLY A 103 -7.65 -8.54 13.76
C GLY A 103 -8.11 -9.57 14.81
N SER A 104 -8.77 -9.10 15.86
CA SER A 104 -9.31 -9.94 16.92
C SER A 104 -10.61 -10.70 16.55
N ASP A 105 -11.20 -10.38 15.38
CA ASP A 105 -12.43 -11.06 14.90
C ASP A 105 -12.06 -12.20 13.95
N ASP A 106 -12.21 -13.44 14.44
CA ASP A 106 -11.87 -14.66 13.71
C ASP A 106 -12.72 -14.87 12.43
N GLU A 107 -13.97 -14.43 12.41
CA GLU A 107 -14.82 -14.56 11.22
C GLU A 107 -14.41 -13.58 10.11
N ILE A 108 -13.98 -12.39 10.49
CA ILE A 108 -13.39 -11.42 9.53
C ILE A 108 -12.04 -11.96 9.04
N ASN A 109 -11.20 -12.48 9.92
CA ASN A 109 -9.91 -13.07 9.55
C ASN A 109 -10.05 -14.19 8.52
N LYS A 110 -11.03 -15.08 8.72
CA LYS A 110 -11.35 -16.17 7.77
C LYS A 110 -11.75 -15.63 6.40
N LYS A 111 -12.56 -14.57 6.34
CA LYS A 111 -12.98 -13.93 5.09
C LYS A 111 -11.79 -13.27 4.37
N GLU A 112 -10.97 -12.54 5.11
CA GLU A 112 -9.75 -11.90 4.60
C GLU A 112 -8.83 -12.92 3.92
N VAL A 113 -8.52 -14.01 4.63
CA VAL A 113 -7.64 -15.07 4.12
C VAL A 113 -8.27 -15.80 2.93
N ALA A 114 -9.57 -16.13 3.00
CA ALA A 114 -10.27 -16.82 1.91
C ALA A 114 -10.29 -15.96 0.63
N ASN A 115 -10.52 -14.66 0.76
CA ASN A 115 -10.51 -13.73 -0.36
C ASN A 115 -9.11 -13.55 -0.93
N LEU A 116 -8.07 -13.41 -0.09
CA LEU A 116 -6.68 -13.36 -0.55
C LEU A 116 -6.31 -14.60 -1.37
N ILE A 117 -6.67 -15.80 -0.89
CA ILE A 117 -6.43 -17.05 -1.61
C ILE A 117 -7.17 -17.07 -2.95
N LYS A 118 -8.43 -16.61 -2.98
CA LYS A 118 -9.21 -16.51 -4.21
C LYS A 118 -8.55 -15.60 -5.23
N ILE A 119 -8.19 -14.38 -4.84
CA ILE A 119 -7.55 -13.38 -5.71
C ILE A 119 -6.20 -13.89 -6.21
N ALA A 120 -5.43 -14.58 -5.36
CA ALA A 120 -4.16 -15.19 -5.74
C ALA A 120 -4.34 -16.31 -6.79
N LYS A 121 -5.35 -17.16 -6.65
CA LYS A 121 -5.69 -18.19 -7.65
C LYS A 121 -6.14 -17.60 -8.98
N GLU A 122 -6.74 -16.41 -8.96
CA GLU A 122 -7.11 -15.66 -10.16
C GLU A 122 -5.91 -14.98 -10.84
N GLY A 123 -4.73 -14.96 -10.21
CA GLY A 123 -3.49 -14.44 -10.77
C GLY A 123 -3.23 -12.95 -10.51
N TYR A 124 -3.95 -12.33 -9.58
CA TYR A 124 -3.84 -10.88 -9.30
C TYR A 124 -2.99 -10.56 -8.06
N VAL A 125 -2.22 -11.50 -7.53
CA VAL A 125 -1.35 -11.33 -6.36
C VAL A 125 0.08 -11.68 -6.74
N ASP A 126 0.96 -10.69 -6.84
CA ASP A 126 2.40 -10.92 -7.05
C ASP A 126 3.09 -11.30 -5.72
N ILE A 127 2.70 -10.66 -4.62
CA ILE A 127 3.17 -10.96 -3.27
C ILE A 127 1.97 -10.93 -2.32
N ALA A 128 1.82 -11.96 -1.50
CA ALA A 128 0.84 -12.02 -0.43
C ALA A 128 1.47 -11.63 0.90
N ALA A 129 0.74 -10.84 1.71
CA ALA A 129 1.07 -10.53 3.09
C ALA A 129 -0.10 -10.91 3.99
N VAL A 130 0.14 -11.72 5.01
CA VAL A 130 -0.90 -12.16 5.94
C VAL A 130 -0.65 -11.49 7.29
N GLY A 131 -1.60 -10.64 7.70
CA GLY A 131 -1.48 -9.79 8.87
C GLY A 131 -0.66 -8.50 8.61
N ASN A 132 -0.93 -7.48 9.41
CA ASN A 132 -0.17 -6.24 9.48
C ASN A 132 -0.08 -5.80 10.94
N GLU A 133 1.11 -5.86 11.51
CA GLU A 133 1.39 -5.45 12.90
C GLU A 133 0.50 -6.13 13.95
N VAL A 134 0.01 -7.33 13.68
CA VAL A 134 -1.01 -8.05 14.45
C VAL A 134 -0.60 -8.22 15.91
N MET A 135 0.62 -8.72 16.17
CA MET A 135 1.17 -8.86 17.51
C MET A 135 1.44 -7.51 18.17
N TYR A 136 1.89 -6.50 17.40
CA TYR A 136 2.13 -5.15 17.93
C TYR A 136 0.85 -4.47 18.40
N ARG A 137 -0.26 -4.70 17.69
CA ARG A 137 -1.59 -4.22 18.08
C ARG A 137 -2.22 -5.06 19.21
N GLY A 138 -1.68 -6.25 19.48
CA GLY A 138 -2.22 -7.17 20.46
C GLY A 138 -3.52 -7.86 20.01
N ASP A 139 -3.77 -7.93 18.71
CA ASP A 139 -4.98 -8.56 18.16
C ASP A 139 -4.91 -10.09 18.19
N LEU A 140 -3.71 -10.63 17.94
CA LEU A 140 -3.41 -12.07 18.00
C LEU A 140 -2.08 -12.30 18.71
N THR A 141 -1.87 -13.49 19.24
CA THR A 141 -0.61 -13.95 19.83
C THR A 141 0.30 -14.54 18.74
N GLU A 142 1.54 -14.89 19.11
CA GLU A 142 2.48 -15.56 18.20
C GLU A 142 2.01 -16.99 17.83
N GLU A 143 1.20 -17.60 18.67
CA GLU A 143 0.70 -18.97 18.50
C GLU A 143 -0.58 -19.05 17.63
N GLU A 144 -1.32 -17.94 17.55
CA GLU A 144 -2.51 -17.79 16.71
C GLU A 144 -2.16 -17.36 15.29
#